data_409a020a099a2ff9bf9e229789ac7ed4
#
_entry.id   409a020a099a2ff9bf9e229789ac7ed4
#
_cell.length_a   1.000
_cell.length_b   1.000
_cell.length_c   1.000
_cell.angle_alpha   90.00
_cell.angle_beta   90.00
_cell.angle_gamma   90.00
#
_symmetry.space_group_name_H-M   'P 1'
#
loop_
_entity.id
_entity.type
_entity.pdbx_description
1 polymer ?
#
loop_
_entity_poly.entity_id
_entity_poly.type
_entity_poly.pdbx_seq_one_letter_code
_entity_poly.pdbx_strand_id
1 'polypeptide(L)'
;MTLGDLIKALGGRLVQGSPETMLIGVDDLASASAMDLVFAEDADTAVKALASGASAVVLGPGMAAPIAVPAAVAVVEVDQPRLWFSRAAHKLRLPEGPEGVHPTAIIGPLTEVGEGVTIGPHVVIGQVARIGNGTRIEAGTVIDSYVSIGDNCHIYPRVTIYQGSSLGNRVVVHAGAVLGADGFGYVRDPKTGAYTQFPQQGTLLIEDDVEIGANSTIDRGALAQTRIGRGTKIDNLVHVGHNCEIGEDVILVALTGISGSSTVGNGAVIAGQVGIGDHVNIGPGVILGGQSGVFNGSTVSNDGLKPGTVHFGTPARPLQQVLREQATVARLARRGSKEKGGDQAG
;
A
#
# COMPACT_ATOMS: atom_id res chain seq x y z
N MET A 1 -4.99 26.88 -3.00
CA MET A 1 -3.53 27.04 -2.91
C MET A 1 -3.04 27.60 -4.24
N THR A 2 -2.02 28.46 -4.26
CA THR A 2 -1.49 28.96 -5.54
C THR A 2 -0.48 27.97 -6.14
N LEU A 3 -0.31 28.02 -7.47
CA LEU A 3 0.72 27.24 -8.15
C LEU A 3 2.13 27.59 -7.66
N GLY A 4 2.35 28.86 -7.32
CA GLY A 4 3.61 29.33 -6.73
C GLY A 4 3.91 28.69 -5.39
N ASP A 5 2.90 28.49 -4.52
CA ASP A 5 3.05 27.76 -3.26
C ASP A 5 3.47 26.31 -3.48
N LEU A 6 2.87 25.64 -4.47
CA LEU A 6 3.23 24.27 -4.85
C LEU A 6 4.68 24.19 -5.37
N ILE A 7 5.07 25.10 -6.28
CA ILE A 7 6.44 25.16 -6.81
C ILE A 7 7.45 25.43 -5.70
N LYS A 8 7.14 26.34 -4.79
CA LYS A 8 8.01 26.63 -3.61
C LYS A 8 8.19 25.39 -2.73
N ALA A 9 7.16 24.59 -2.57
CA ALA A 9 7.17 23.42 -1.71
C ALA A 9 7.78 22.17 -2.36
N LEU A 10 7.61 22.00 -3.68
CA LEU A 10 7.92 20.75 -4.40
C LEU A 10 9.04 20.91 -5.44
N GLY A 11 9.48 22.15 -5.68
CA GLY A 11 10.37 22.47 -6.81
C GLY A 11 9.61 22.56 -8.14
N GLY A 12 10.36 22.69 -9.23
CA GLY A 12 9.81 22.84 -10.57
C GLY A 12 10.06 24.22 -11.17
N ARG A 13 9.97 24.34 -12.49
CA ARG A 13 10.18 25.57 -13.25
C ARG A 13 8.87 26.00 -13.90
N LEU A 14 8.37 27.17 -13.53
CA LEU A 14 7.25 27.78 -14.26
C LEU A 14 7.75 28.29 -15.62
N VAL A 15 7.25 27.73 -16.71
CA VAL A 15 7.64 28.12 -18.07
C VAL A 15 6.61 29.02 -18.74
N GLN A 16 5.36 28.96 -18.32
CA GLN A 16 4.28 29.83 -18.78
C GLN A 16 3.25 30.05 -17.69
N GLY A 17 2.52 31.15 -17.74
CA GLY A 17 1.41 31.48 -16.83
C GLY A 17 1.86 32.23 -15.59
N SER A 18 1.03 32.29 -14.58
CA SER A 18 1.25 33.04 -13.35
C SER A 18 1.44 32.12 -12.15
N PRO A 19 2.40 32.41 -11.24
CA PRO A 19 2.50 31.72 -9.95
C PRO A 19 1.26 31.92 -9.08
N GLU A 20 0.46 32.97 -9.33
CA GLU A 20 -0.80 33.24 -8.62
C GLU A 20 -1.98 32.40 -9.13
N THR A 21 -1.77 31.52 -10.12
CA THR A 21 -2.81 30.61 -10.61
C THR A 21 -3.36 29.79 -9.43
N MET A 22 -4.65 29.98 -9.13
CA MET A 22 -5.33 29.26 -8.05
C MET A 22 -5.67 27.83 -8.47
N LEU A 23 -5.34 26.89 -7.59
CA LEU A 23 -5.65 25.48 -7.74
C LEU A 23 -6.43 24.97 -6.53
N ILE A 24 -7.49 24.19 -6.78
CA ILE A 24 -8.34 23.59 -5.74
C ILE A 24 -8.33 22.06 -5.80
N GLY A 25 -7.93 21.49 -6.94
CA GLY A 25 -7.95 20.04 -7.13
C GLY A 25 -7.03 19.57 -8.24
N VAL A 26 -7.15 18.30 -8.48
CA VAL A 26 -6.52 17.57 -9.59
C VAL A 26 -7.58 16.75 -10.30
N ASP A 27 -7.46 16.57 -11.61
CA ASP A 27 -8.42 15.76 -12.35
C ASP A 27 -7.72 15.04 -13.51
N ASP A 28 -8.45 14.17 -14.21
CA ASP A 28 -7.99 13.56 -15.44
C ASP A 28 -8.11 14.53 -16.64
N LEU A 29 -7.47 14.18 -17.75
CA LEU A 29 -7.41 15.06 -18.93
C LEU A 29 -8.76 15.30 -19.60
N ALA A 30 -9.74 14.43 -19.42
CA ALA A 30 -11.04 14.51 -20.09
C ALA A 30 -12.05 15.34 -19.29
N SER A 31 -11.96 15.31 -17.96
CA SER A 31 -12.89 15.97 -17.04
C SER A 31 -12.34 17.25 -16.43
N ALA A 32 -11.05 17.51 -16.55
CA ALA A 32 -10.40 18.68 -15.97
C ALA A 32 -11.05 20.00 -16.36
N SER A 33 -11.20 20.86 -15.37
CA SER A 33 -11.86 22.16 -15.42
C SER A 33 -10.98 23.29 -14.87
N ALA A 34 -11.51 24.50 -14.84
CA ALA A 34 -10.80 25.63 -14.24
C ALA A 34 -10.46 25.34 -12.77
N MET A 35 -9.25 25.72 -12.36
CA MET A 35 -8.62 25.51 -11.06
C MET A 35 -8.14 24.06 -10.80
N ASP A 36 -8.20 23.17 -11.80
CA ASP A 36 -7.59 21.85 -11.70
C ASP A 36 -6.14 21.87 -12.21
N LEU A 37 -5.35 20.94 -11.67
CA LEU A 37 -4.02 20.58 -12.10
C LEU A 37 -4.06 19.23 -12.80
N VAL A 38 -3.42 19.11 -13.95
CA VAL A 38 -3.22 17.84 -14.66
C VAL A 38 -1.73 17.62 -14.98
N PHE A 39 -1.37 16.43 -15.44
CA PHE A 39 0.01 16.12 -15.85
C PHE A 39 0.06 15.31 -17.14
N ALA A 40 1.25 15.32 -17.80
CA ALA A 40 1.54 14.42 -18.89
C ALA A 40 2.99 13.96 -18.87
N GLU A 41 3.25 12.72 -19.36
CA GLU A 41 4.58 12.09 -19.37
C GLU A 41 5.14 11.89 -20.80
N ASP A 42 4.32 12.07 -21.82
CA ASP A 42 4.70 11.96 -23.22
C ASP A 42 4.09 13.09 -24.08
N ALA A 43 4.57 13.24 -25.30
CA ALA A 43 4.17 14.32 -26.19
C ALA A 43 2.67 14.28 -26.57
N ASP A 44 2.11 13.08 -26.77
CA ASP A 44 0.72 12.93 -27.19
C ASP A 44 -0.24 13.29 -26.04
N THR A 45 0.09 12.89 -24.82
CA THR A 45 -0.67 13.27 -23.63
C THR A 45 -0.46 14.74 -23.26
N ALA A 46 0.72 15.34 -23.55
CA ALA A 46 0.98 16.77 -23.34
C ALA A 46 0.06 17.65 -24.19
N VAL A 47 -0.15 17.29 -25.47
CA VAL A 47 -1.09 18.01 -26.35
C VAL A 47 -2.50 17.98 -25.75
N LYS A 48 -2.96 16.83 -25.27
CA LYS A 48 -4.28 16.68 -24.64
C LYS A 48 -4.37 17.46 -23.33
N ALA A 49 -3.33 17.42 -22.50
CA ALA A 49 -3.28 18.14 -21.24
C ALA A 49 -3.37 19.67 -21.45
N LEU A 50 -2.65 20.20 -22.42
CA LEU A 50 -2.67 21.63 -22.76
C LEU A 50 -3.98 22.09 -23.43
N ALA A 51 -4.71 21.16 -24.04
CA ALA A 51 -6.04 21.41 -24.63
C ALA A 51 -7.19 21.12 -23.63
N SER A 52 -6.90 20.60 -22.44
CA SER A 52 -7.89 20.35 -21.40
C SER A 52 -8.43 21.67 -20.79
N GLY A 53 -9.46 21.56 -19.96
CA GLY A 53 -9.99 22.72 -19.21
C GLY A 53 -9.15 23.14 -18.00
N ALA A 54 -8.04 22.44 -17.70
CA ALA A 54 -7.22 22.66 -16.53
C ALA A 54 -6.55 24.04 -16.52
N SER A 55 -6.39 24.63 -15.32
CA SER A 55 -5.67 25.89 -15.15
C SER A 55 -4.17 25.72 -15.13
N ALA A 56 -3.66 24.53 -14.81
CA ALA A 56 -2.22 24.25 -14.79
C ALA A 56 -1.90 22.83 -15.27
N VAL A 57 -0.75 22.70 -15.93
CA VAL A 57 -0.25 21.45 -16.48
C VAL A 57 1.18 21.20 -16.02
N VAL A 58 1.46 19.99 -15.56
CA VAL A 58 2.81 19.53 -15.20
C VAL A 58 3.38 18.67 -16.32
N LEU A 59 4.54 19.03 -16.84
CA LEU A 59 5.20 18.37 -17.96
C LEU A 59 6.66 18.01 -17.64
N GLY A 60 7.21 17.11 -18.44
CA GLY A 60 8.64 16.87 -18.48
C GLY A 60 9.42 18.04 -19.16
N PRO A 61 10.74 18.16 -18.92
CA PRO A 61 11.55 19.24 -19.47
C PRO A 61 11.49 19.31 -21.01
N GLY A 62 11.23 20.51 -21.54
CA GLY A 62 11.18 20.76 -22.99
C GLY A 62 9.93 20.27 -23.72
N MET A 63 8.99 19.61 -23.03
CA MET A 63 7.79 19.06 -23.67
C MET A 63 6.80 20.14 -24.10
N ALA A 64 6.80 21.31 -23.48
CA ALA A 64 5.96 22.44 -23.85
C ALA A 64 6.45 23.16 -25.12
N ALA A 65 7.76 23.14 -25.42
CA ALA A 65 8.38 23.96 -26.45
C ALA A 65 7.81 23.75 -27.88
N PRO A 66 7.47 22.53 -28.34
CA PRO A 66 6.93 22.30 -29.66
C PRO A 66 5.41 22.52 -29.77
N ILE A 67 4.72 22.84 -28.66
CA ILE A 67 3.26 22.89 -28.59
C ILE A 67 2.78 24.33 -28.39
N ALA A 68 1.73 24.72 -29.11
CA ALA A 68 1.07 26.00 -28.87
C ALA A 68 0.30 25.96 -27.55
N VAL A 69 0.88 26.52 -26.49
CA VAL A 69 0.26 26.54 -25.16
C VAL A 69 -0.76 27.66 -25.09
N PRO A 70 -2.04 27.42 -24.73
CA PRO A 70 -3.01 28.47 -24.52
C PRO A 70 -2.55 29.47 -23.43
N ALA A 71 -2.73 30.76 -23.69
CA ALA A 71 -2.22 31.81 -22.78
C ALA A 71 -2.79 31.74 -21.36
N ALA A 72 -3.97 31.15 -21.20
CA ALA A 72 -4.63 30.98 -19.90
C ALA A 72 -4.11 29.81 -19.08
N VAL A 73 -3.31 28.93 -19.66
CA VAL A 73 -2.83 27.70 -19.00
C VAL A 73 -1.42 27.95 -18.44
N ALA A 74 -1.24 27.68 -17.15
CA ALA A 74 0.08 27.69 -16.54
C ALA A 74 0.78 26.34 -16.76
N VAL A 75 2.10 26.39 -17.05
CA VAL A 75 2.90 25.19 -17.31
C VAL A 75 4.08 25.12 -16.37
N VAL A 76 4.22 24.00 -15.67
CA VAL A 76 5.36 23.70 -14.80
C VAL A 76 6.14 22.53 -15.38
N GLU A 77 7.43 22.72 -15.60
CA GLU A 77 8.35 21.64 -15.98
C GLU A 77 9.08 21.04 -14.78
N VAL A 78 9.10 19.72 -14.72
CA VAL A 78 9.74 18.93 -13.65
C VAL A 78 10.30 17.62 -14.23
N ASP A 79 11.35 17.06 -13.62
CA ASP A 79 11.97 15.81 -14.09
C ASP A 79 11.04 14.59 -13.99
N GLN A 80 10.13 14.56 -13.00
CA GLN A 80 9.20 13.46 -12.76
C GLN A 80 7.76 13.99 -12.62
N PRO A 81 7.05 14.23 -13.72
CA PRO A 81 5.71 14.85 -13.71
C PRO A 81 4.70 14.11 -12.84
N ARG A 82 4.61 12.79 -12.94
CA ARG A 82 3.68 11.97 -12.16
C ARG A 82 3.94 12.05 -10.67
N LEU A 83 5.21 11.99 -10.25
CA LEU A 83 5.59 12.08 -8.83
C LEU A 83 5.28 13.48 -8.28
N TRP A 84 5.60 14.52 -9.04
CA TRP A 84 5.31 15.90 -8.65
C TRP A 84 3.79 16.13 -8.53
N PHE A 85 3.02 15.67 -9.51
CA PHE A 85 1.56 15.73 -9.52
C PHE A 85 0.96 15.02 -8.32
N SER A 86 1.42 13.80 -8.01
CA SER A 86 0.95 13.05 -6.83
C SER A 86 1.19 13.82 -5.54
N ARG A 87 2.37 14.42 -5.37
CA ARG A 87 2.70 15.25 -4.21
C ARG A 87 1.86 16.54 -4.14
N ALA A 88 1.58 17.16 -5.29
CA ALA A 88 0.72 18.33 -5.39
C ALA A 88 -0.74 17.98 -5.03
N ALA A 89 -1.25 16.86 -5.53
CA ALA A 89 -2.58 16.35 -5.21
C ALA A 89 -2.79 16.18 -3.70
N HIS A 90 -1.80 15.63 -2.99
CA HIS A 90 -1.86 15.52 -1.53
C HIS A 90 -1.94 16.90 -0.84
N LYS A 91 -1.24 17.92 -1.36
CA LYS A 91 -1.28 19.27 -0.80
C LYS A 91 -2.56 20.04 -1.13
N LEU A 92 -3.19 19.72 -2.26
CA LEU A 92 -4.47 20.31 -2.68
C LEU A 92 -5.69 19.65 -2.02
N ARG A 93 -5.50 18.51 -1.33
CA ARG A 93 -6.58 17.85 -0.60
C ARG A 93 -7.17 18.81 0.42
N LEU A 94 -8.49 18.99 0.35
CA LEU A 94 -9.21 19.78 1.34
C LEU A 94 -9.18 19.06 2.69
N PRO A 95 -9.09 19.80 3.82
CA PRO A 95 -9.24 19.22 5.14
C PRO A 95 -10.62 18.55 5.25
N GLU A 96 -10.65 17.28 5.65
CA GLU A 96 -11.90 16.54 5.81
C GLU A 96 -12.51 16.80 7.19
N GLY A 97 -13.67 17.45 7.24
CA GLY A 97 -14.52 17.60 8.42
C GLY A 97 -13.99 18.52 9.55
N PRO A 98 -14.81 18.73 10.57
CA PRO A 98 -14.44 19.56 11.71
C PRO A 98 -13.39 18.89 12.59
N GLU A 99 -12.45 19.69 13.13
CA GLU A 99 -11.51 19.27 14.15
C GLU A 99 -12.19 19.03 15.50
N GLY A 100 -11.57 18.20 16.33
CA GLY A 100 -11.98 17.94 17.71
C GLY A 100 -12.64 16.58 17.92
N VAL A 101 -13.17 16.39 19.12
CA VAL A 101 -13.78 15.14 19.56
C VAL A 101 -15.28 15.18 19.40
N HIS A 102 -15.85 14.26 18.64
CA HIS A 102 -17.30 14.17 18.46
C HIS A 102 -17.98 13.78 19.79
N PRO A 103 -19.15 14.39 20.14
CA PRO A 103 -19.82 14.11 21.42
C PRO A 103 -20.22 12.66 21.69
N THR A 104 -20.34 11.84 20.64
CA THR A 104 -20.66 10.40 20.77
C THR A 104 -19.43 9.51 20.86
N ALA A 105 -18.20 10.06 20.84
CA ALA A 105 -16.99 9.29 21.04
C ALA A 105 -16.85 8.90 22.52
N ILE A 106 -16.34 7.70 22.76
CA ILE A 106 -16.05 7.19 24.12
C ILE A 106 -14.54 7.05 24.25
N ILE A 107 -13.95 7.75 25.22
CA ILE A 107 -12.51 7.71 25.50
C ILE A 107 -12.32 7.17 26.91
N GLY A 108 -11.57 6.07 27.00
CA GLY A 108 -11.25 5.40 28.27
C GLY A 108 -10.36 6.24 29.18
N PRO A 109 -10.35 5.93 30.49
CA PRO A 109 -9.54 6.67 31.45
C PRO A 109 -8.04 6.56 31.16
N LEU A 110 -7.29 7.59 31.56
CA LEU A 110 -5.83 7.68 31.38
C LEU A 110 -5.37 7.63 29.94
N THR A 111 -6.27 7.86 28.98
CA THR A 111 -5.92 7.99 27.55
C THR A 111 -5.43 9.40 27.28
N GLU A 112 -4.26 9.51 26.67
CA GLU A 112 -3.65 10.77 26.26
C GLU A 112 -4.01 11.08 24.82
N VAL A 113 -4.55 12.27 24.57
CA VAL A 113 -4.93 12.74 23.22
C VAL A 113 -4.13 14.00 22.92
N GLY A 114 -3.39 13.99 21.82
CA GLY A 114 -2.53 15.08 21.40
C GLY A 114 -3.28 16.30 20.88
N GLU A 115 -2.55 17.33 20.48
CA GLU A 115 -3.10 18.56 19.91
C GLU A 115 -3.56 18.34 18.46
N GLY A 116 -4.63 19.02 18.03
CA GLY A 116 -5.16 18.96 16.66
C GLY A 116 -5.73 17.59 16.26
N VAL A 117 -6.01 16.72 17.23
CA VAL A 117 -6.61 15.40 16.98
C VAL A 117 -8.08 15.54 16.61
N THR A 118 -8.51 14.79 15.60
CA THR A 118 -9.92 14.65 15.21
C THR A 118 -10.42 13.26 15.56
N ILE A 119 -11.50 13.16 16.35
CA ILE A 119 -12.14 11.89 16.72
C ILE A 119 -13.61 11.93 16.27
N GLY A 120 -13.95 11.08 15.31
CA GLY A 120 -15.26 11.01 14.67
C GLY A 120 -16.36 10.40 15.54
N PRO A 121 -17.60 10.37 15.02
CA PRO A 121 -18.74 9.83 15.76
C PRO A 121 -18.59 8.32 16.03
N HIS A 122 -19.05 7.91 17.21
CA HIS A 122 -19.07 6.51 17.65
C HIS A 122 -17.70 5.82 17.68
N VAL A 123 -16.62 6.58 17.75
CA VAL A 123 -15.27 6.04 18.03
C VAL A 123 -15.22 5.60 19.47
N VAL A 124 -14.62 4.43 19.71
CA VAL A 124 -14.35 3.91 21.06
C VAL A 124 -12.85 3.75 21.21
N ILE A 125 -12.28 4.40 22.23
CA ILE A 125 -10.86 4.27 22.61
C ILE A 125 -10.79 3.71 24.03
N GLY A 126 -10.07 2.61 24.21
CA GLY A 126 -9.84 1.95 25.48
C GLY A 126 -9.00 2.80 26.46
N GLN A 127 -8.72 2.25 27.62
CA GLN A 127 -7.92 2.93 28.65
C GLN A 127 -6.41 2.93 28.33
N VAL A 128 -5.69 3.93 28.86
CA VAL A 128 -4.22 4.02 28.77
C VAL A 128 -3.71 4.01 27.31
N ALA A 129 -4.52 4.46 26.38
CA ALA A 129 -4.11 4.64 24.99
C ALA A 129 -3.39 5.97 24.81
N ARG A 130 -2.61 6.09 23.72
CA ARG A 130 -1.93 7.32 23.34
C ARG A 130 -2.23 7.64 21.88
N ILE A 131 -2.70 8.85 21.63
CA ILE A 131 -3.00 9.34 20.27
C ILE A 131 -2.14 10.58 20.03
N GLY A 132 -1.24 10.51 19.06
CA GLY A 132 -0.33 11.60 18.70
C GLY A 132 -1.02 12.78 18.04
N ASN A 133 -0.27 13.90 17.93
CA ASN A 133 -0.77 15.18 17.42
C ASN A 133 -1.24 15.07 15.96
N GLY A 134 -2.27 15.83 15.60
CA GLY A 134 -2.77 15.92 14.22
C GLY A 134 -3.37 14.61 13.68
N THR A 135 -3.50 13.58 14.50
CA THR A 135 -4.07 12.29 14.08
C THR A 135 -5.58 12.37 13.94
N ARG A 136 -6.09 11.79 12.86
CA ARG A 136 -7.52 11.71 12.55
C ARG A 136 -8.02 10.28 12.72
N ILE A 137 -9.09 10.10 13.49
CA ILE A 137 -9.76 8.82 13.71
C ILE A 137 -11.22 8.96 13.29
N GLU A 138 -11.63 8.19 12.28
CA GLU A 138 -12.94 8.34 11.70
C GLU A 138 -14.02 7.43 12.33
N ALA A 139 -15.26 7.66 11.90
CA ALA A 139 -16.46 7.12 12.49
C ALA A 139 -16.43 5.60 12.75
N GLY A 140 -16.88 5.18 13.95
CA GLY A 140 -17.08 3.78 14.32
C GLY A 140 -15.79 2.96 14.46
N THR A 141 -14.62 3.59 14.49
CA THR A 141 -13.34 2.95 14.77
C THR A 141 -13.27 2.52 16.24
N VAL A 142 -12.71 1.33 16.48
CA VAL A 142 -12.49 0.77 17.82
C VAL A 142 -10.99 0.61 18.05
N ILE A 143 -10.49 1.29 19.06
CA ILE A 143 -9.10 1.21 19.52
C ILE A 143 -9.11 0.66 20.92
N ASP A 144 -8.52 -0.50 21.13
CA ASP A 144 -8.49 -1.17 22.43
C ASP A 144 -7.49 -0.50 23.39
N SER A 145 -7.43 -1.00 24.60
CA SER A 145 -6.57 -0.48 25.68
C SER A 145 -5.08 -0.66 25.34
N TYR A 146 -4.24 0.24 25.87
CA TYR A 146 -2.78 0.20 25.71
C TYR A 146 -2.29 0.30 24.26
N VAL A 147 -3.09 0.83 23.36
CA VAL A 147 -2.69 1.12 21.97
C VAL A 147 -1.95 2.45 21.93
N SER A 148 -0.87 2.53 21.13
CA SER A 148 -0.16 3.77 20.84
C SER A 148 -0.26 4.09 19.36
N ILE A 149 -0.69 5.30 19.02
CA ILE A 149 -0.74 5.83 17.63
C ILE A 149 0.08 7.12 17.61
N GLY A 150 1.01 7.22 16.68
CA GLY A 150 1.88 8.37 16.49
C GLY A 150 1.17 9.59 15.90
N ASP A 151 1.97 10.56 15.46
CA ASP A 151 1.51 11.85 14.95
C ASP A 151 1.05 11.75 13.49
N ASN A 152 0.08 12.60 13.12
CA ASN A 152 -0.41 12.78 11.75
C ASN A 152 -0.88 11.50 11.06
N CYS A 153 -1.41 10.55 11.83
CA CYS A 153 -2.01 9.32 11.31
C CYS A 153 -3.43 9.57 10.81
N HIS A 154 -3.88 8.75 9.84
CA HIS A 154 -5.26 8.76 9.37
C HIS A 154 -5.86 7.37 9.51
N ILE A 155 -6.78 7.20 10.44
CA ILE A 155 -7.48 5.94 10.72
C ILE A 155 -8.90 6.09 10.18
N TYR A 156 -9.18 5.43 9.09
CA TYR A 156 -10.45 5.46 8.37
C TYR A 156 -11.59 4.77 9.13
N PRO A 157 -12.87 4.88 8.66
CA PRO A 157 -14.00 4.35 9.40
C PRO A 157 -13.93 2.85 9.67
N ARG A 158 -14.43 2.44 10.83
CA ARG A 158 -14.60 1.03 11.24
C ARG A 158 -13.29 0.21 11.23
N VAL A 159 -12.17 0.82 11.45
CA VAL A 159 -10.91 0.13 11.75
C VAL A 159 -10.99 -0.44 13.17
N THR A 160 -10.41 -1.62 13.38
CA THR A 160 -10.27 -2.21 14.73
C THR A 160 -8.79 -2.40 15.04
N ILE A 161 -8.33 -1.83 16.15
CA ILE A 161 -6.95 -1.96 16.62
C ILE A 161 -6.96 -2.62 18.00
N TYR A 162 -6.41 -3.81 18.06
CA TYR A 162 -6.37 -4.63 19.29
C TYR A 162 -5.30 -4.15 20.27
N GLN A 163 -5.52 -4.51 21.51
CA GLN A 163 -4.70 -4.18 22.67
C GLN A 163 -3.19 -4.36 22.41
N GLY A 164 -2.38 -3.39 22.87
CA GLY A 164 -0.92 -3.46 22.83
C GLY A 164 -0.32 -3.27 21.43
N SER A 165 -1.11 -2.88 20.44
CA SER A 165 -0.59 -2.51 19.13
C SER A 165 0.05 -1.12 19.16
N SER A 166 1.13 -0.93 18.40
CA SER A 166 1.84 0.34 18.27
C SER A 166 1.96 0.74 16.81
N LEU A 167 1.51 1.96 16.49
CA LEU A 167 1.59 2.58 15.18
C LEU A 167 2.52 3.80 15.27
N GLY A 168 3.44 3.92 14.33
CA GLY A 168 4.33 5.07 14.16
C GLY A 168 3.59 6.31 13.65
N ASN A 169 4.35 7.25 13.08
CA ASN A 169 3.82 8.50 12.57
C ASN A 169 3.38 8.38 11.11
N ARG A 170 2.41 9.20 10.70
CA ARG A 170 1.90 9.28 9.32
C ARG A 170 1.41 7.94 8.76
N VAL A 171 0.97 7.05 9.65
CA VAL A 171 0.36 5.78 9.26
C VAL A 171 -1.06 6.03 8.76
N VAL A 172 -1.38 5.41 7.62
CA VAL A 172 -2.73 5.44 7.04
C VAL A 172 -3.34 4.05 7.12
N VAL A 173 -4.52 3.93 7.72
CA VAL A 173 -5.23 2.65 7.85
C VAL A 173 -6.62 2.79 7.25
N HIS A 174 -6.86 2.14 6.12
CA HIS A 174 -8.13 2.22 5.40
C HIS A 174 -9.25 1.42 6.07
N ALA A 175 -10.48 1.76 5.66
CA ALA A 175 -11.71 1.30 6.30
C ALA A 175 -11.79 -0.23 6.48
N GLY A 176 -12.25 -0.66 7.65
CA GLY A 176 -12.49 -2.06 7.97
C GLY A 176 -11.23 -2.90 8.20
N ALA A 177 -10.03 -2.34 8.17
CA ALA A 177 -8.82 -3.07 8.50
C ALA A 177 -8.82 -3.50 9.98
N VAL A 178 -8.22 -4.66 10.27
CA VAL A 178 -8.12 -5.23 11.62
C VAL A 178 -6.65 -5.45 11.97
N LEU A 179 -6.17 -4.81 13.02
CA LEU A 179 -4.77 -4.78 13.42
C LEU A 179 -4.59 -5.39 14.80
N GLY A 180 -3.66 -6.34 14.92
CA GLY A 180 -3.29 -6.96 16.19
C GLY A 180 -4.25 -8.04 16.68
N ALA A 181 -5.09 -8.62 15.80
CA ALA A 181 -5.90 -9.78 16.14
C ALA A 181 -5.02 -11.00 16.50
N ASP A 182 -5.60 -11.95 17.21
CA ASP A 182 -4.93 -13.20 17.54
C ASP A 182 -4.61 -13.99 16.26
N GLY A 183 -3.37 -14.47 16.16
CA GLY A 183 -2.94 -15.30 15.07
C GLY A 183 -3.55 -16.70 15.06
N PHE A 184 -3.55 -17.35 13.92
CA PHE A 184 -4.06 -18.71 13.73
C PHE A 184 -3.02 -19.74 14.16
N GLY A 185 -2.97 -20.04 15.46
CA GLY A 185 -2.06 -21.03 16.04
C GLY A 185 -2.82 -22.05 16.88
N TYR A 186 -2.73 -23.34 16.52
CA TYR A 186 -3.40 -24.44 17.27
C TYR A 186 -2.48 -25.64 17.41
N VAL A 187 -2.51 -26.25 18.60
CA VAL A 187 -1.84 -27.52 18.90
C VAL A 187 -2.88 -28.61 19.00
N ARG A 188 -2.68 -29.69 18.25
CA ARG A 188 -3.57 -30.85 18.32
C ARG A 188 -3.13 -31.79 19.44
N ASP A 189 -4.03 -32.13 20.34
CA ASP A 189 -3.82 -33.19 21.33
C ASP A 189 -3.79 -34.56 20.59
N PRO A 190 -2.68 -35.29 20.67
CA PRO A 190 -2.56 -36.57 19.97
C PRO A 190 -3.47 -37.66 20.52
N LYS A 191 -3.98 -37.54 21.76
CA LYS A 191 -4.85 -38.54 22.40
C LYS A 191 -6.32 -38.33 22.07
N THR A 192 -6.77 -37.09 22.12
CA THR A 192 -8.18 -36.74 21.96
C THR A 192 -8.51 -36.25 20.55
N GLY A 193 -7.52 -35.81 19.79
CA GLY A 193 -7.70 -35.15 18.50
C GLY A 193 -8.16 -33.69 18.60
N ALA A 194 -8.42 -33.20 19.80
CA ALA A 194 -8.89 -31.83 20.03
C ALA A 194 -7.80 -30.81 19.76
N TYR A 195 -8.19 -29.59 19.33
CA TYR A 195 -7.30 -28.47 19.14
C TYR A 195 -7.33 -27.55 20.35
N THR A 196 -6.15 -27.13 20.80
CA THR A 196 -5.96 -26.07 21.79
C THR A 196 -5.27 -24.89 21.15
N GLN A 197 -5.81 -23.69 21.32
CA GLN A 197 -5.20 -22.49 20.79
C GLN A 197 -3.82 -22.24 21.46
N PHE A 198 -2.82 -21.97 20.66
CA PHE A 198 -1.52 -21.52 21.16
C PHE A 198 -1.65 -20.05 21.61
N PRO A 199 -1.06 -19.67 22.75
CA PRO A 199 -1.21 -18.31 23.27
C PRO A 199 -0.81 -17.24 22.28
N GLN A 200 -1.63 -16.19 22.18
CA GLN A 200 -1.39 -15.02 21.31
C GLN A 200 -1.24 -13.79 22.21
N GLN A 201 -0.07 -13.66 22.86
CA GLN A 201 0.22 -12.66 23.90
C GLN A 201 1.30 -11.66 23.47
N GLY A 202 1.80 -11.76 22.25
CA GLY A 202 2.76 -10.84 21.68
C GLY A 202 2.12 -9.53 21.21
N THR A 203 2.87 -8.75 20.47
CA THR A 203 2.50 -7.39 20.06
C THR A 203 2.49 -7.23 18.54
N LEU A 204 1.93 -6.10 18.09
CA LEU A 204 2.04 -5.62 16.71
C LEU A 204 2.75 -4.27 16.70
N LEU A 205 3.78 -4.13 15.86
CA LEU A 205 4.45 -2.86 15.56
C LEU A 205 4.29 -2.50 14.09
N ILE A 206 3.74 -1.34 13.84
CA ILE A 206 3.67 -0.72 12.51
C ILE A 206 4.50 0.55 12.57
N GLU A 207 5.51 0.65 11.71
CA GLU A 207 6.42 1.80 11.69
C GLU A 207 5.86 2.99 10.91
N ASP A 208 6.64 4.06 10.82
CA ASP A 208 6.26 5.32 10.17
C ASP A 208 5.92 5.13 8.67
N ASP A 209 5.06 5.99 8.14
CA ASP A 209 4.74 6.09 6.71
C ASP A 209 4.13 4.82 6.09
N VAL A 210 3.66 3.87 6.90
CA VAL A 210 2.98 2.66 6.42
C VAL A 210 1.55 2.99 6.00
N GLU A 211 1.09 2.36 4.91
CA GLU A 211 -0.30 2.44 4.46
C GLU A 211 -0.90 1.05 4.36
N ILE A 212 -2.09 0.86 4.96
CA ILE A 212 -2.78 -0.43 5.07
C ILE A 212 -4.15 -0.31 4.41
N GLY A 213 -4.37 -1.09 3.36
CA GLY A 213 -5.58 -1.11 2.56
C GLY A 213 -6.81 -1.63 3.29
N ALA A 214 -7.97 -1.36 2.71
CA ALA A 214 -9.27 -1.69 3.28
C ALA A 214 -9.44 -3.20 3.52
N ASN A 215 -10.03 -3.56 4.67
CA ASN A 215 -10.29 -4.93 5.10
C ASN A 215 -9.05 -5.83 5.14
N SER A 216 -7.85 -5.28 5.19
CA SER A 216 -6.62 -6.05 5.43
C SER A 216 -6.51 -6.42 6.92
N THR A 217 -5.91 -7.59 7.20
CA THR A 217 -5.76 -8.12 8.54
C THR A 217 -4.28 -8.37 8.85
N ILE A 218 -3.82 -7.87 9.99
CA ILE A 218 -2.44 -8.07 10.45
C ILE A 218 -2.50 -8.61 11.87
N ASP A 219 -2.06 -9.85 12.05
CA ASP A 219 -2.09 -10.52 13.36
C ASP A 219 -0.96 -10.02 14.27
N ARG A 220 -1.18 -10.09 15.58
CA ARG A 220 -0.12 -9.93 16.58
C ARG A 220 0.87 -11.08 16.54
N GLY A 221 2.04 -10.90 17.11
CA GLY A 221 2.93 -12.02 17.40
C GLY A 221 2.30 -12.98 18.43
N ALA A 222 2.58 -14.25 18.31
CA ALA A 222 2.13 -15.23 19.31
C ALA A 222 2.74 -14.95 20.68
N LEU A 223 4.06 -14.96 20.81
CA LEU A 223 4.79 -14.61 22.03
C LEU A 223 5.77 -13.44 21.83
N ALA A 224 6.16 -13.17 20.59
CA ALA A 224 7.03 -12.07 20.21
C ALA A 224 6.22 -10.96 19.52
N GLN A 225 6.76 -10.36 18.45
CA GLN A 225 6.16 -9.24 17.76
C GLN A 225 5.92 -9.58 16.28
N THR A 226 4.82 -9.14 15.71
CA THR A 226 4.67 -8.95 14.27
C THR A 226 5.08 -7.53 13.94
N ARG A 227 5.91 -7.32 12.91
CA ARG A 227 6.44 -6.01 12.55
C ARG A 227 6.19 -5.69 11.08
N ILE A 228 5.73 -4.45 10.83
CA ILE A 228 5.62 -3.87 9.49
C ILE A 228 6.59 -2.70 9.41
N GLY A 229 7.59 -2.80 8.56
CA GLY A 229 8.66 -1.80 8.39
C GLY A 229 8.18 -0.53 7.70
N ARG A 230 8.92 0.55 7.94
CA ARG A 230 8.65 1.91 7.47
C ARG A 230 8.39 1.98 5.96
N GLY A 231 7.44 2.82 5.54
CA GLY A 231 7.16 3.10 4.13
C GLY A 231 6.40 2.00 3.39
N THR A 232 6.20 0.83 4.00
CA THR A 232 5.50 -0.31 3.37
C THR A 232 4.07 0.03 3.00
N LYS A 233 3.65 -0.41 1.80
CA LYS A 233 2.31 -0.22 1.24
C LYS A 233 1.61 -1.56 1.10
N ILE A 234 0.51 -1.70 1.80
CA ILE A 234 -0.33 -2.90 1.85
C ILE A 234 -1.67 -2.56 1.19
N ASP A 235 -2.01 -3.25 0.12
CA ASP A 235 -3.27 -3.09 -0.60
C ASP A 235 -4.44 -3.74 0.16
N ASN A 236 -5.62 -3.69 -0.42
CA ASN A 236 -6.85 -4.20 0.18
C ASN A 236 -6.85 -5.73 0.28
N LEU A 237 -7.53 -6.26 1.32
CA LEU A 237 -7.75 -7.69 1.51
C LEU A 237 -6.45 -8.51 1.61
N VAL A 238 -5.39 -7.93 2.14
CA VAL A 238 -4.13 -8.61 2.45
C VAL A 238 -4.20 -9.20 3.85
N HIS A 239 -3.64 -10.42 4.03
CA HIS A 239 -3.45 -11.01 5.34
C HIS A 239 -1.97 -11.19 5.67
N VAL A 240 -1.55 -10.70 6.85
CA VAL A 240 -0.21 -10.92 7.41
C VAL A 240 -0.37 -11.68 8.72
N GLY A 241 0.11 -12.91 8.75
CA GLY A 241 0.03 -13.79 9.92
C GLY A 241 0.98 -13.41 11.06
N HIS A 242 0.81 -14.08 12.19
CA HIS A 242 1.56 -13.83 13.43
C HIS A 242 3.08 -13.99 13.27
N ASN A 243 3.86 -13.21 14.00
CA ASN A 243 5.32 -13.27 14.02
C ASN A 243 5.99 -12.97 12.65
N CYS A 244 5.27 -12.38 11.70
CA CYS A 244 5.88 -11.96 10.44
C CYS A 244 6.74 -10.71 10.64
N GLU A 245 7.84 -10.65 9.90
CA GLU A 245 8.70 -9.46 9.78
C GLU A 245 8.65 -8.96 8.35
N ILE A 246 7.89 -7.89 8.12
CA ILE A 246 7.83 -7.20 6.83
C ILE A 246 8.82 -6.04 6.86
N GLY A 247 9.72 -6.00 5.89
CA GLY A 247 10.77 -4.99 5.76
C GLY A 247 10.25 -3.59 5.43
N GLU A 248 11.19 -2.68 5.14
CA GLU A 248 10.90 -1.31 4.73
C GLU A 248 10.57 -1.23 3.23
N ASP A 249 9.70 -0.26 2.86
CA ASP A 249 9.33 0.04 1.48
C ASP A 249 8.85 -1.19 0.66
N VAL A 250 8.23 -2.15 1.33
CA VAL A 250 7.63 -3.35 0.71
C VAL A 250 6.28 -3.01 0.09
N ILE A 251 5.95 -3.64 -1.03
CA ILE A 251 4.61 -3.56 -1.65
C ILE A 251 3.93 -4.93 -1.56
N LEU A 252 2.78 -4.99 -0.88
CA LEU A 252 1.90 -6.14 -0.82
C LEU A 252 0.61 -5.82 -1.57
N VAL A 253 0.40 -6.44 -2.74
CA VAL A 253 -0.78 -6.18 -3.57
C VAL A 253 -1.96 -7.04 -3.11
N ALA A 254 -3.16 -6.64 -3.49
CA ALA A 254 -4.42 -7.20 -3.03
C ALA A 254 -4.50 -8.73 -3.04
N LEU A 255 -5.21 -9.28 -2.03
CA LEU A 255 -5.45 -10.71 -1.86
C LEU A 255 -4.18 -11.55 -1.60
N THR A 256 -3.06 -10.92 -1.26
CA THR A 256 -1.86 -11.62 -0.79
C THR A 256 -2.09 -12.16 0.62
N GLY A 257 -1.70 -13.42 0.83
CA GLY A 257 -1.69 -14.06 2.14
C GLY A 257 -0.27 -14.47 2.55
N ILE A 258 0.18 -14.01 3.73
CA ILE A 258 1.47 -14.37 4.30
C ILE A 258 1.23 -15.14 5.59
N SER A 259 1.61 -16.41 5.61
CA SER A 259 1.49 -17.26 6.80
C SER A 259 2.53 -16.90 7.86
N GLY A 260 2.28 -17.34 9.08
CA GLY A 260 3.03 -16.97 10.27
C GLY A 260 4.54 -17.20 10.18
N SER A 261 5.30 -16.44 10.99
CA SER A 261 6.76 -16.57 11.13
C SER A 261 7.55 -16.40 9.83
N SER A 262 7.00 -15.71 8.84
CA SER A 262 7.67 -15.44 7.56
C SER A 262 8.32 -14.07 7.57
N THR A 263 9.40 -13.92 6.79
CA THR A 263 10.11 -12.65 6.62
C THR A 263 10.03 -12.17 5.17
N VAL A 264 9.86 -10.87 4.97
CA VAL A 264 9.89 -10.22 3.66
C VAL A 264 10.90 -9.09 3.71
N GLY A 265 11.95 -9.17 2.91
CA GLY A 265 13.04 -8.20 2.89
C GLY A 265 12.65 -6.86 2.29
N ASN A 266 13.44 -5.82 2.60
CA ASN A 266 13.21 -4.44 2.17
C ASN A 266 13.02 -4.32 0.65
N GLY A 267 12.08 -3.47 0.22
CA GLY A 267 11.84 -3.18 -1.18
C GLY A 267 11.27 -4.35 -2.00
N ALA A 268 10.85 -5.43 -1.37
CA ALA A 268 10.21 -6.54 -2.08
C ALA A 268 8.82 -6.14 -2.62
N VAL A 269 8.45 -6.73 -3.75
CA VAL A 269 7.14 -6.52 -4.39
C VAL A 269 6.42 -7.84 -4.51
N ILE A 270 5.34 -7.99 -3.77
CA ILE A 270 4.49 -9.20 -3.76
C ILE A 270 3.21 -8.86 -4.50
N ALA A 271 3.08 -9.37 -5.72
CA ALA A 271 1.94 -9.08 -6.59
C ALA A 271 0.65 -9.76 -6.08
N GLY A 272 -0.48 -9.41 -6.68
CA GLY A 272 -1.81 -9.86 -6.21
C GLY A 272 -2.00 -11.38 -6.19
N GLN A 273 -2.77 -11.85 -5.19
CA GLN A 273 -3.12 -13.26 -5.02
C GLN A 273 -1.92 -14.20 -4.77
N VAL A 274 -0.81 -13.67 -4.27
CA VAL A 274 0.34 -14.49 -3.88
C VAL A 274 0.07 -15.16 -2.54
N GLY A 275 0.37 -16.46 -2.45
CA GLY A 275 0.34 -17.23 -1.21
C GLY A 275 1.75 -17.52 -0.71
N ILE A 276 2.09 -17.05 0.49
CA ILE A 276 3.36 -17.31 1.15
C ILE A 276 3.11 -18.23 2.33
N GLY A 277 3.76 -19.39 2.30
CA GLY A 277 3.66 -20.41 3.33
C GLY A 277 4.30 -19.98 4.65
N ASP A 278 4.24 -20.87 5.62
CA ASP A 278 4.75 -20.68 6.97
C ASP A 278 6.29 -20.75 7.00
N HIS A 279 6.95 -19.91 7.83
CA HIS A 279 8.42 -19.87 7.98
C HIS A 279 9.17 -19.63 6.65
N VAL A 280 8.63 -18.81 5.76
CA VAL A 280 9.26 -18.45 4.48
C VAL A 280 10.17 -17.25 4.66
N ASN A 281 11.29 -17.22 3.92
CA ASN A 281 12.15 -16.06 3.82
C ASN A 281 12.17 -15.51 2.39
N ILE A 282 11.64 -14.30 2.20
CA ILE A 282 11.71 -13.55 0.95
C ILE A 282 12.81 -12.51 1.08
N GLY A 283 13.82 -12.59 0.22
CA GLY A 283 14.96 -11.67 0.22
C GLY A 283 14.62 -10.24 -0.21
N PRO A 284 15.53 -9.27 0.05
CA PRO A 284 15.35 -7.89 -0.35
C PRO A 284 15.16 -7.72 -1.87
N GLY A 285 14.29 -6.80 -2.28
CA GLY A 285 14.03 -6.47 -3.69
C GLY A 285 13.49 -7.63 -4.55
N VAL A 286 13.05 -8.72 -3.93
CA VAL A 286 12.42 -9.85 -4.65
C VAL A 286 11.07 -9.40 -5.20
N ILE A 287 10.78 -9.79 -6.44
CA ILE A 287 9.47 -9.57 -7.08
C ILE A 287 8.79 -10.92 -7.25
N LEU A 288 7.66 -11.13 -6.57
CA LEU A 288 6.78 -12.28 -6.80
C LEU A 288 5.66 -11.88 -7.77
N GLY A 289 5.57 -12.55 -8.90
CA GLY A 289 4.49 -12.35 -9.88
C GLY A 289 3.14 -12.83 -9.34
N GLY A 290 2.05 -12.26 -9.85
CA GLY A 290 0.70 -12.57 -9.38
C GLY A 290 0.36 -14.06 -9.42
N GLN A 291 -0.41 -14.52 -8.43
CA GLN A 291 -0.84 -15.93 -8.27
C GLN A 291 0.32 -16.91 -8.04
N SER A 292 1.49 -16.41 -7.63
CA SER A 292 2.61 -17.30 -7.25
C SER A 292 2.38 -17.91 -5.87
N GLY A 293 2.91 -19.12 -5.67
CA GLY A 293 2.93 -19.81 -4.38
C GLY A 293 4.35 -20.06 -3.89
N VAL A 294 4.61 -19.81 -2.60
CA VAL A 294 5.87 -20.14 -1.95
C VAL A 294 5.61 -21.17 -0.86
N PHE A 295 6.27 -22.32 -0.92
CA PHE A 295 6.05 -23.40 0.04
C PHE A 295 6.68 -23.08 1.39
N ASN A 296 6.12 -23.69 2.45
CA ASN A 296 6.59 -23.57 3.82
C ASN A 296 8.10 -23.80 3.94
N GLY A 297 8.77 -22.99 4.75
CA GLY A 297 10.20 -23.10 5.02
C GLY A 297 11.12 -22.76 3.84
N SER A 298 10.57 -22.26 2.73
CA SER A 298 11.35 -21.90 1.55
C SER A 298 12.05 -20.56 1.70
N THR A 299 13.15 -20.40 0.96
CA THR A 299 13.80 -19.10 0.74
C THR A 299 13.70 -18.72 -0.72
N VAL A 300 13.27 -17.49 -1.01
CA VAL A 300 13.30 -16.89 -2.34
C VAL A 300 14.23 -15.68 -2.29
N SER A 301 15.31 -15.72 -3.09
CA SER A 301 16.28 -14.64 -3.16
C SER A 301 16.61 -14.27 -4.60
N ASN A 302 17.22 -13.11 -4.79
CA ASN A 302 17.77 -12.65 -6.06
C ASN A 302 19.27 -12.96 -6.21
N ASP A 303 19.87 -13.77 -5.32
CA ASP A 303 21.29 -14.10 -5.35
C ASP A 303 21.67 -14.74 -6.67
N GLY A 304 22.66 -14.16 -7.35
CA GLY A 304 23.10 -14.61 -8.68
C GLY A 304 22.15 -14.32 -9.84
N LEU A 305 21.05 -13.60 -9.61
CA LEU A 305 20.09 -13.23 -10.63
C LEU A 305 20.24 -11.75 -11.03
N LYS A 306 19.69 -11.38 -12.20
CA LYS A 306 19.66 -9.98 -12.64
C LYS A 306 18.71 -9.15 -11.77
N PRO A 307 19.03 -7.87 -11.49
CA PRO A 307 18.10 -6.97 -10.83
C PRO A 307 16.74 -6.96 -11.53
N GLY A 308 15.65 -6.94 -10.76
CA GLY A 308 14.29 -6.96 -11.30
C GLY A 308 13.82 -8.32 -11.81
N THR A 309 14.54 -9.42 -11.51
CA THR A 309 14.04 -10.76 -11.84
C THR A 309 12.73 -11.03 -11.12
N VAL A 310 11.71 -11.42 -11.90
CA VAL A 310 10.41 -11.82 -11.36
C VAL A 310 10.38 -13.33 -11.13
N HIS A 311 10.03 -13.75 -9.92
CA HIS A 311 9.71 -15.14 -9.58
C HIS A 311 8.23 -15.41 -9.82
N PHE A 312 7.89 -16.56 -10.40
CA PHE A 312 6.51 -16.88 -10.78
C PHE A 312 6.21 -18.37 -10.67
N GLY A 313 4.93 -18.70 -10.48
CA GLY A 313 4.42 -20.06 -10.45
C GLY A 313 4.31 -20.63 -9.03
N THR A 314 3.99 -21.91 -8.96
CA THR A 314 3.86 -22.67 -7.71
C THR A 314 4.64 -23.97 -7.84
N PRO A 315 5.80 -24.14 -7.17
CA PRO A 315 6.50 -23.12 -6.40
C PRO A 315 7.01 -21.96 -7.26
N ALA A 316 7.13 -20.77 -6.67
CA ALA A 316 7.63 -19.59 -7.37
C ALA A 316 9.12 -19.79 -7.78
N ARG A 317 9.38 -19.58 -9.06
CA ARG A 317 10.69 -19.71 -9.69
C ARG A 317 10.92 -18.53 -10.65
N PRO A 318 12.15 -18.26 -11.09
CA PRO A 318 12.39 -17.20 -12.07
C PRO A 318 11.44 -17.34 -13.27
N LEU A 319 10.71 -16.27 -13.62
CA LEU A 319 9.68 -16.27 -14.66
C LEU A 319 10.17 -16.84 -15.98
N GLN A 320 11.38 -16.45 -16.42
CA GLN A 320 11.97 -16.93 -17.66
C GLN A 320 12.16 -18.46 -17.68
N GLN A 321 12.45 -19.06 -16.53
CA GLN A 321 12.55 -20.51 -16.40
C GLN A 321 11.16 -21.15 -16.57
N VAL A 322 10.16 -20.65 -15.86
CA VAL A 322 8.77 -21.16 -15.94
C VAL A 322 8.24 -21.07 -17.36
N LEU A 323 8.43 -19.93 -18.03
CA LEU A 323 7.99 -19.75 -19.42
C LEU A 323 8.67 -20.71 -20.40
N ARG A 324 9.98 -21.01 -20.22
CA ARG A 324 10.68 -22.01 -21.03
C ARG A 324 10.13 -23.41 -20.82
N GLU A 325 9.86 -23.79 -19.57
CA GLU A 325 9.29 -25.09 -19.22
C GLU A 325 7.87 -25.24 -19.81
N GLN A 326 7.00 -24.24 -19.64
CA GLN A 326 5.65 -24.23 -20.21
C GLN A 326 5.68 -24.31 -21.76
N ALA A 327 6.57 -23.56 -22.41
CA ALA A 327 6.75 -23.65 -23.86
C ALA A 327 7.25 -25.03 -24.31
N THR A 328 8.03 -25.71 -23.50
CA THR A 328 8.53 -27.06 -23.79
C THR A 328 7.40 -28.08 -23.66
N VAL A 329 6.60 -28.00 -22.58
CA VAL A 329 5.41 -28.85 -22.38
C VAL A 329 4.41 -28.65 -23.53
N ALA A 330 4.13 -27.41 -23.93
CA ALA A 330 3.25 -27.11 -25.03
C ALA A 330 3.75 -27.68 -26.38
N ARG A 331 5.06 -27.68 -26.62
CA ARG A 331 5.64 -28.34 -27.83
C ARG A 331 5.50 -29.84 -27.79
N LEU A 332 5.72 -30.48 -26.64
CA LEU A 332 5.56 -31.93 -26.48
C LEU A 332 4.10 -32.35 -26.70
N ALA A 333 3.15 -31.63 -26.11
CA ALA A 333 1.72 -31.89 -26.32
C ALA A 333 1.31 -31.80 -27.80
N ARG A 334 1.83 -30.84 -28.58
CA ARG A 334 1.58 -30.72 -30.02
C ARG A 334 2.20 -31.84 -30.84
N ARG A 335 3.35 -32.40 -30.41
CA ARG A 335 3.98 -33.55 -31.08
C ARG A 335 3.17 -34.83 -30.86
N GLY A 336 2.76 -35.10 -29.61
CA GLY A 336 1.95 -36.30 -29.30
C GLY A 336 0.56 -36.28 -29.93
N SER A 337 -0.01 -35.11 -30.24
CA SER A 337 -1.29 -35.06 -31.01
C SER A 337 -1.09 -35.30 -32.50
N LYS A 338 0.07 -35.01 -33.08
CA LYS A 338 0.39 -35.31 -34.49
C LYS A 338 0.68 -36.78 -34.71
N GLU A 339 1.31 -37.48 -33.76
CA GLU A 339 1.57 -38.92 -33.84
C GLU A 339 0.29 -39.75 -33.74
N LYS A 340 -0.68 -39.34 -32.92
CA LYS A 340 -1.99 -40.00 -32.80
C LYS A 340 -2.93 -39.76 -34.00
N GLY A 341 -2.73 -38.72 -34.81
CA GLY A 341 -3.50 -38.43 -36.01
C GLY A 341 -2.96 -39.09 -37.29
N GLY A 342 -1.74 -39.67 -37.23
CA GLY A 342 -1.12 -40.38 -38.37
C GLY A 342 -1.50 -41.86 -38.49
N ASP A 343 -2.01 -42.48 -37.44
CA ASP A 343 -2.37 -43.93 -37.42
C ASP A 343 -3.84 -44.21 -37.80
N GLN A 344 -4.61 -43.20 -38.21
CA GLN A 344 -6.01 -43.41 -38.64
C GLN A 344 -6.25 -43.21 -40.15
N ALA A 345 -5.17 -43.13 -40.94
CA ALA A 345 -5.24 -43.04 -42.41
C ALA A 345 -4.37 -44.15 -43.00
N GLY A 346 -4.79 -45.41 -42.81
CA GLY A 346 -4.26 -46.58 -43.46
C GLY A 346 -5.37 -47.59 -43.72
#